data_16c369239d07291958615e9b1e98e1a9
#
_entry.id   16c369239d07291958615e9b1e98e1a9
#
_cell.length_a   1.000
_cell.length_b   1.000
_cell.length_c   1.000
_cell.angle_alpha   90.00
_cell.angle_beta   90.00
_cell.angle_gamma   90.00
#
_symmetry.space_group_name_H-M   'P 1'
#
loop_
_entity.id
_entity.type
_entity.pdbx_description
1 polymer ?
#
loop_
_entity_poly.entity_id
_entity_poly.type
_entity_poly.pdbx_seq_one_letter_code
_entity_poly.pdbx_strand_id
1 'polypeptide(L)'
;FFFANNVIPEAQYKFINLRKTIVQQKPAMAIAEGQFNTIGTSNIKVDKKSGENGEILEGVTMHVKNINMGLGANTIIKAKRGLLTSEDDSNYLQLELYDGYYYEDVHPKKYEERKKVPFAKSSFKRYVINIDLTKLNQAEIDDGTVTSEKMLTVSELIYTIDSLDVGYKKDVISFAD
;
A
#
# COMPACT_ATOMS: atom_id res chain seq x y z
N PHE A 1 27.82 -10.59 -18.74
CA PHE A 1 27.43 -11.56 -17.72
C PHE A 1 27.69 -11.03 -16.29
N PHE A 2 28.86 -10.44 -16.03
CA PHE A 2 29.22 -9.87 -14.71
C PHE A 2 28.20 -8.85 -14.19
N PHE A 3 27.81 -7.88 -15.02
CA PHE A 3 26.82 -6.86 -14.65
C PHE A 3 25.46 -7.47 -14.29
N ALA A 4 24.98 -8.42 -15.07
CA ALA A 4 23.68 -9.05 -14.83
C ALA A 4 23.67 -9.89 -13.56
N ASN A 5 24.81 -10.49 -13.20
CA ASN A 5 24.89 -11.40 -12.06
C ASN A 5 25.23 -10.69 -10.72
N ASN A 6 25.97 -9.59 -10.76
CA ASN A 6 26.46 -8.96 -9.53
C ASN A 6 25.92 -7.53 -9.34
N VAL A 7 25.90 -6.71 -10.41
CA VAL A 7 25.57 -5.29 -10.29
C VAL A 7 24.05 -5.08 -10.24
N ILE A 8 23.30 -5.77 -11.10
CA ILE A 8 21.84 -5.59 -11.16
C ILE A 8 21.17 -6.06 -9.88
N PRO A 9 21.42 -7.25 -9.33
CA PRO A 9 20.82 -7.70 -8.08
C PRO A 9 21.13 -6.77 -6.90
N GLU A 10 22.40 -6.38 -6.75
CA GLU A 10 22.79 -5.47 -5.68
C GLU A 10 22.16 -4.08 -5.80
N ALA A 11 22.09 -3.54 -7.02
CA ALA A 11 21.46 -2.25 -7.27
C ALA A 11 19.97 -2.29 -6.98
N GLN A 12 19.26 -3.36 -7.35
CA GLN A 12 17.85 -3.56 -7.07
C GLN A 12 17.61 -3.67 -5.56
N TYR A 13 18.40 -4.48 -4.87
CA TYR A 13 18.31 -4.60 -3.41
C TYR A 13 18.49 -3.26 -2.69
N LYS A 14 19.51 -2.49 -3.07
CA LYS A 14 19.75 -1.14 -2.51
C LYS A 14 18.62 -0.17 -2.83
N PHE A 15 18.11 -0.19 -4.05
CA PHE A 15 16.99 0.66 -4.48
C PHE A 15 15.72 0.41 -3.66
N ILE A 16 15.38 -0.86 -3.45
CA ILE A 16 14.18 -1.24 -2.68
C ILE A 16 14.34 -0.86 -1.21
N ASN A 17 15.50 -1.14 -0.62
CA ASN A 17 15.76 -0.74 0.77
C ASN A 17 15.73 0.77 0.94
N LEU A 18 16.28 1.53 0.00
CA LEU A 18 16.23 2.99 0.01
C LEU A 18 14.78 3.49 -0.10
N ARG A 19 14.00 2.93 -1.03
CA ARG A 19 12.58 3.25 -1.20
C ARG A 19 11.79 2.95 0.08
N LYS A 20 12.03 1.80 0.69
CA LYS A 20 11.42 1.41 1.97
C LYS A 20 11.74 2.42 3.07
N THR A 21 13.01 2.81 3.20
CA THR A 21 13.45 3.82 4.18
C THR A 21 12.78 5.17 3.94
N ILE A 22 12.69 5.63 2.68
CA ILE A 22 12.01 6.89 2.35
C ILE A 22 10.54 6.84 2.72
N VAL A 23 9.84 5.74 2.40
CA VAL A 23 8.42 5.59 2.74
C VAL A 23 8.19 5.57 4.25
N GLN A 24 9.10 4.98 5.02
CA GLN A 24 9.01 4.94 6.47
C GLN A 24 9.34 6.28 7.13
N GLN A 25 10.41 6.94 6.70
CA GLN A 25 10.86 8.18 7.31
C GLN A 25 10.16 9.43 6.77
N LYS A 26 9.83 9.44 5.48
CA LYS A 26 9.23 10.59 4.78
C LYS A 26 8.13 10.16 3.82
N PRO A 27 7.04 9.59 4.32
CA PRO A 27 5.99 9.02 3.48
C PRO A 27 5.34 10.03 2.53
N ALA A 28 5.29 11.30 2.90
CA ALA A 28 4.80 12.37 2.05
C ALA A 28 5.62 12.53 0.76
N MET A 29 6.91 12.17 0.76
CA MET A 29 7.74 12.21 -0.44
C MET A 29 7.35 11.15 -1.47
N ALA A 30 6.80 10.03 -1.03
CA ALA A 30 6.34 8.95 -1.92
C ALA A 30 5.04 9.28 -2.65
N ILE A 31 4.30 10.31 -2.22
CA ILE A 31 3.05 10.75 -2.84
C ILE A 31 3.39 11.74 -3.95
N ALA A 32 3.12 11.39 -5.20
CA ALA A 32 3.25 12.31 -6.34
C ALA A 32 1.99 13.18 -6.47
N GLU A 33 2.17 14.46 -6.79
CA GLU A 33 1.08 15.42 -6.99
C GLU A 33 0.28 15.11 -8.26
N GLY A 34 -1.02 15.35 -8.23
CA GLY A 34 -1.91 15.30 -9.37
C GLY A 34 -2.30 13.89 -9.84
N GLN A 35 -1.73 12.84 -9.27
CA GLN A 35 -2.01 11.45 -9.65
C GLN A 35 -2.38 10.59 -8.45
N PHE A 36 -3.01 9.44 -8.70
CA PHE A 36 -3.30 8.47 -7.67
C PHE A 36 -2.05 7.69 -7.30
N ASN A 37 -1.78 7.62 -6.00
CA ASN A 37 -0.70 6.85 -5.40
C ASN A 37 -1.32 5.80 -4.49
N THR A 38 -0.84 4.57 -4.55
CA THR A 38 -1.30 3.50 -3.68
C THR A 38 -0.51 3.54 -2.37
N ILE A 39 -1.22 3.62 -1.24
CA ILE A 39 -0.64 3.56 0.10
C ILE A 39 -1.41 2.51 0.91
N GLY A 40 -0.81 1.36 1.15
CA GLY A 40 -1.47 0.22 1.77
C GLY A 40 -2.69 -0.24 0.95
N THR A 41 -3.85 -0.30 1.57
CA THR A 41 -5.12 -0.69 0.93
C THR A 41 -5.88 0.49 0.31
N SER A 42 -5.26 1.66 0.27
CA SER A 42 -5.91 2.91 -0.15
C SER A 42 -5.20 3.55 -1.32
N ASN A 43 -5.97 4.18 -2.21
CA ASN A 43 -5.45 5.03 -3.27
C ASN A 43 -5.69 6.48 -2.90
N ILE A 44 -4.63 7.27 -2.81
CA ILE A 44 -4.67 8.69 -2.47
C ILE A 44 -4.23 9.55 -3.67
N LYS A 45 -4.97 10.59 -3.95
CA LYS A 45 -4.59 11.66 -4.87
C LYS A 45 -4.53 12.98 -4.12
N VAL A 46 -3.50 13.75 -4.35
CA VAL A 46 -3.27 15.06 -3.76
C VAL A 46 -3.04 16.05 -4.89
N ASP A 47 -3.71 17.19 -4.85
CA ASP A 47 -3.55 18.20 -5.90
C ASP A 47 -2.22 18.96 -5.74
N LYS A 48 -1.86 19.34 -4.50
CA LYS A 48 -0.59 20.00 -4.16
C LYS A 48 -0.08 19.55 -2.81
N LYS A 49 1.25 19.62 -2.66
CA LYS A 49 1.95 19.41 -1.38
C LYS A 49 2.74 20.64 -1.00
N SER A 50 2.86 20.89 0.29
CA SER A 50 3.68 21.97 0.86
C SER A 50 4.24 21.53 2.21
N GLY A 51 5.06 22.38 2.83
CA GLY A 51 5.83 22.03 4.03
C GLY A 51 7.22 21.52 3.67
N GLU A 52 8.08 21.40 4.67
CA GLU A 52 9.51 21.06 4.52
C GLU A 52 9.69 19.63 3.95
N ASN A 53 8.82 18.71 4.34
CA ASN A 53 8.81 17.30 3.89
C ASN A 53 7.62 16.99 2.99
N GLY A 54 6.80 17.99 2.58
CA GLY A 54 5.59 17.79 1.79
C GLY A 54 4.42 17.23 2.61
N GLU A 55 4.44 17.43 3.91
CA GLU A 55 3.47 16.88 4.86
C GLU A 55 2.10 17.57 4.81
N ILE A 56 2.04 18.81 4.33
CA ILE A 56 0.79 19.56 4.17
C ILE A 56 0.22 19.28 2.78
N LEU A 57 -0.99 18.75 2.75
CA LEU A 57 -1.67 18.30 1.54
C LEU A 57 -2.86 19.21 1.23
N GLU A 58 -3.05 19.54 -0.06
CA GLU A 58 -4.21 20.29 -0.54
C GLU A 58 -4.98 19.46 -1.58
N GLY A 59 -6.32 19.50 -1.51
CA GLY A 59 -7.18 18.80 -2.45
C GLY A 59 -7.04 17.28 -2.38
N VAL A 60 -7.24 16.71 -1.19
CA VAL A 60 -7.07 15.27 -0.95
C VAL A 60 -8.29 14.50 -1.42
N THR A 61 -8.10 13.49 -2.25
CA THR A 61 -9.10 12.47 -2.61
C THR A 61 -8.54 11.10 -2.29
N MET A 62 -9.25 10.33 -1.48
CA MET A 62 -8.82 9.01 -1.05
C MET A 62 -9.89 7.97 -1.36
N HIS A 63 -9.50 6.86 -1.94
CA HIS A 63 -10.32 5.68 -2.18
C HIS A 63 -9.84 4.57 -1.26
N VAL A 64 -10.69 4.14 -0.36
CA VAL A 64 -10.39 3.05 0.59
C VAL A 64 -11.15 1.81 0.15
N LYS A 65 -10.45 0.71 -0.10
CA LYS A 65 -11.07 -0.58 -0.34
C LYS A 65 -11.40 -1.24 0.98
N ASN A 66 -12.66 -1.49 1.24
CA ASN A 66 -13.09 -2.19 2.45
C ASN A 66 -13.05 -3.72 2.20
N ILE A 67 -11.95 -4.35 2.57
CA ILE A 67 -11.69 -5.78 2.34
C ILE A 67 -12.67 -6.66 3.13
N ASN A 68 -13.21 -6.16 4.23
CA ASN A 68 -14.07 -6.94 5.14
C ASN A 68 -15.54 -7.02 4.70
N MET A 69 -15.96 -6.24 3.71
CA MET A 69 -17.38 -6.19 3.29
C MET A 69 -17.72 -6.97 2.03
N GLY A 70 -16.78 -7.70 1.43
CA GLY A 70 -17.02 -8.50 0.21
C GLY A 70 -17.55 -7.63 -0.95
N LEU A 71 -17.16 -7.92 -2.20
CA LEU A 71 -17.66 -7.27 -3.40
C LEU A 71 -17.81 -5.74 -3.35
N GLY A 72 -16.67 -5.04 -3.28
CA GLY A 72 -16.61 -3.69 -3.86
C GLY A 72 -17.19 -2.54 -3.06
N ALA A 73 -17.36 -2.65 -1.74
CA ALA A 73 -17.67 -1.49 -0.92
C ALA A 73 -16.49 -0.49 -1.00
N ASN A 74 -16.69 0.57 -1.75
CA ASN A 74 -15.70 1.62 -1.90
C ASN A 74 -16.09 2.80 -1.03
N THR A 75 -15.17 3.18 -0.16
CA THR A 75 -15.27 4.43 0.58
C THR A 75 -14.47 5.49 -0.16
N ILE A 76 -15.09 6.64 -0.42
CA ILE A 76 -14.42 7.80 -1.01
C ILE A 76 -14.42 8.92 0.02
N ILE A 77 -13.23 9.45 0.29
CA ILE A 77 -13.04 10.58 1.20
C ILE A 77 -12.46 11.73 0.39
N LYS A 78 -13.08 12.91 0.50
CA LYS A 78 -12.58 14.14 -0.11
C LYS A 78 -12.39 15.18 0.97
N ALA A 79 -11.23 15.83 1.00
CA ALA A 79 -10.92 16.89 1.95
C ALA A 79 -10.21 18.05 1.27
N LYS A 80 -10.43 19.26 1.80
CA LYS A 80 -9.75 20.45 1.29
C LYS A 80 -8.29 20.47 1.66
N ARG A 81 -7.95 20.01 2.86
CA ARG A 81 -6.59 19.97 3.38
C ARG A 81 -6.33 18.66 4.11
N GLY A 82 -5.08 18.25 4.13
CA GLY A 82 -4.61 17.13 4.91
C GLY A 82 -3.25 17.43 5.55
N LEU A 83 -2.97 16.78 6.66
CA LEU A 83 -1.66 16.77 7.31
C LEU A 83 -1.23 15.32 7.46
N LEU A 84 -0.04 15.04 6.97
CA LEU A 84 0.55 13.71 7.03
C LEU A 84 1.62 13.72 8.11
N THR A 85 1.44 12.89 9.13
CA THR A 85 2.37 12.79 10.26
C THR A 85 2.83 11.34 10.41
N SER A 86 4.12 11.13 10.51
CA SER A 86 4.72 9.86 10.92
C SER A 86 5.47 10.07 12.22
N GLU A 87 5.29 9.19 13.18
CA GLU A 87 6.17 9.14 14.34
C GLU A 87 7.40 8.29 13.99
N ASP A 88 8.57 8.73 14.44
CA ASP A 88 9.80 7.96 14.29
C ASP A 88 9.60 6.58 14.94
N ASP A 89 10.03 5.52 14.24
CA ASP A 89 9.82 4.11 14.59
C ASP A 89 8.37 3.58 14.56
N SER A 90 7.39 4.37 14.13
CA SER A 90 6.02 3.90 13.97
C SER A 90 5.82 3.22 12.62
N ASN A 91 5.18 2.05 12.63
CA ASN A 91 4.71 1.39 11.40
C ASN A 91 3.38 1.97 10.89
N TYR A 92 2.92 3.07 11.47
CA TYR A 92 1.67 3.72 11.09
C TYR A 92 1.94 5.14 10.61
N LEU A 93 1.24 5.50 9.54
CA LEU A 93 1.17 6.84 9.02
C LEU A 93 -0.17 7.44 9.41
N GLN A 94 -0.16 8.55 10.12
CA GLN A 94 -1.37 9.29 10.47
C GLN A 94 -1.67 10.34 9.40
N LEU A 95 -2.85 10.27 8.82
CA LEU A 95 -3.38 11.25 7.89
C LEU A 95 -4.56 11.97 8.56
N GLU A 96 -4.38 13.23 8.88
CA GLU A 96 -5.44 14.11 9.35
C GLU A 96 -6.04 14.89 8.17
N LEU A 97 -7.34 14.78 7.99
CA LEU A 97 -8.08 15.44 6.92
C LEU A 97 -9.00 16.51 7.50
N TYR A 98 -9.08 17.66 6.84
CA TYR A 98 -9.86 18.80 7.28
C TYR A 98 -10.84 19.27 6.22
N ASP A 99 -12.05 19.65 6.67
CA ASP A 99 -13.12 20.22 5.88
C ASP A 99 -13.49 19.33 4.67
N GLY A 100 -14.04 18.17 4.95
CA GLY A 100 -14.26 17.17 3.92
C GLY A 100 -15.61 16.48 3.96
N TYR A 101 -15.75 15.54 3.05
CA TYR A 101 -16.90 14.67 2.88
C TYR A 101 -16.44 13.22 2.82
N TYR A 102 -17.26 12.38 3.43
CA TYR A 102 -17.12 10.93 3.44
C TYR A 102 -18.30 10.34 2.65
N TYR A 103 -18.01 9.46 1.72
CA TYR A 103 -18.98 8.77 0.88
C TYR A 103 -18.77 7.27 1.01
N GLU A 104 -19.84 6.53 1.23
CA GLU A 104 -19.78 5.09 1.40
C GLU A 104 -20.95 4.41 0.70
N ASP A 105 -20.66 3.36 -0.07
CA ASP A 105 -21.67 2.46 -0.59
C ASP A 105 -22.09 1.51 0.54
N VAL A 106 -23.33 1.64 0.99
CA VAL A 106 -23.87 0.79 2.06
C VAL A 106 -24.34 -0.53 1.46
N HIS A 107 -23.86 -1.64 2.00
CA HIS A 107 -24.28 -2.98 1.58
C HIS A 107 -25.20 -3.62 2.64
N PRO A 108 -26.53 -3.47 2.53
CA PRO A 108 -27.46 -4.07 3.48
C PRO A 108 -27.38 -5.60 3.45
N LYS A 109 -27.60 -6.22 4.58
CA LYS A 109 -27.66 -7.68 4.68
C LYS A 109 -28.87 -8.27 3.93
N LYS A 110 -30.01 -7.55 3.92
CA LYS A 110 -31.24 -8.00 3.28
C LYS A 110 -31.21 -7.73 1.77
N TYR A 111 -31.57 -8.73 0.98
CA TYR A 111 -31.58 -8.69 -0.48
C TYR A 111 -32.46 -7.55 -1.06
N GLU A 112 -33.65 -7.34 -0.48
CA GLU A 112 -34.57 -6.28 -0.92
C GLU A 112 -34.02 -4.87 -0.74
N GLU A 113 -33.23 -4.66 0.32
CA GLU A 113 -32.59 -3.38 0.59
C GLU A 113 -31.40 -3.12 -0.35
N ARG A 114 -30.70 -4.17 -0.82
CA ARG A 114 -29.60 -4.07 -1.79
C ARG A 114 -30.05 -3.53 -3.14
N LYS A 115 -31.29 -3.82 -3.56
CA LYS A 115 -31.86 -3.29 -4.83
C LYS A 115 -31.95 -1.76 -4.84
N LYS A 116 -31.97 -1.11 -3.68
CA LYS A 116 -32.07 0.35 -3.55
C LYS A 116 -30.72 1.06 -3.67
N VAL A 117 -29.61 0.32 -3.80
CA VAL A 117 -28.22 0.84 -3.88
C VAL A 117 -28.00 1.95 -2.83
N PRO A 118 -28.14 1.66 -1.55
CA PRO A 118 -28.10 2.69 -0.53
C PRO A 118 -26.70 3.30 -0.44
N PHE A 119 -26.67 4.60 -0.30
CA PHE A 119 -25.49 5.42 -0.31
C PHE A 119 -25.50 6.35 0.90
N ALA A 120 -24.38 6.40 1.63
CA ALA A 120 -24.19 7.29 2.76
C ALA A 120 -23.25 8.44 2.40
N LYS A 121 -23.63 9.66 2.76
CA LYS A 121 -22.81 10.84 2.66
C LYS A 121 -22.77 11.54 4.00
N SER A 122 -21.59 11.84 4.50
CA SER A 122 -21.39 12.65 5.71
C SER A 122 -20.36 13.75 5.45
N SER A 123 -20.42 14.82 6.24
CA SER A 123 -19.40 15.87 6.23
C SER A 123 -18.64 15.84 7.55
N PHE A 124 -17.38 16.21 7.51
CA PHE A 124 -16.54 16.30 8.70
C PHE A 124 -15.69 17.58 8.70
N LYS A 125 -15.43 18.09 9.87
CA LYS A 125 -14.45 19.18 10.07
C LYS A 125 -13.04 18.63 10.19
N ARG A 126 -12.87 17.51 10.91
CA ARG A 126 -11.60 16.79 11.09
C ARG A 126 -11.89 15.30 11.04
N TYR A 127 -11.06 14.56 10.31
CA TYR A 127 -11.10 13.10 10.21
C TYR A 127 -9.67 12.56 10.24
N VAL A 128 -9.40 11.56 11.07
CA VAL A 128 -8.06 10.99 11.25
C VAL A 128 -8.07 9.55 10.76
N ILE A 129 -7.09 9.22 9.94
CA ILE A 129 -6.89 7.88 9.39
C ILE A 129 -5.48 7.43 9.75
N ASN A 130 -5.37 6.24 10.34
CA ASN A 130 -4.08 5.57 10.52
C ASN A 130 -3.89 4.55 9.42
N ILE A 131 -2.83 4.71 8.63
CA ILE A 131 -2.47 3.85 7.52
C ILE A 131 -1.34 2.94 7.99
N ASP A 132 -1.57 1.63 7.91
CA ASP A 132 -0.57 0.63 8.27
C ASP A 132 0.50 0.52 7.17
N LEU A 133 1.72 0.90 7.48
CA LEU A 133 2.86 0.85 6.56
C LEU A 133 3.48 -0.55 6.44
N THR A 134 3.15 -1.48 7.34
CA THR A 134 3.67 -2.85 7.26
C THR A 134 3.17 -3.56 6.01
N LYS A 135 1.96 -3.22 5.56
CA LYS A 135 1.34 -3.79 4.36
C LYS A 135 1.86 -3.18 3.05
N LEU A 136 2.48 -2.00 3.09
CA LEU A 136 3.13 -1.41 1.91
C LEU A 136 4.27 -2.30 1.40
N ASN A 137 4.98 -2.93 2.33
CA ASN A 137 6.11 -3.78 2.01
C ASN A 137 5.70 -5.12 1.35
N GLN A 138 4.47 -5.58 1.59
CA GLN A 138 3.96 -6.85 1.03
C GLN A 138 3.28 -6.65 -0.32
N ALA A 139 2.45 -5.62 -0.48
CA ALA A 139 1.70 -5.39 -1.71
C ALA A 139 2.59 -4.98 -2.91
N GLU A 140 3.68 -4.25 -2.67
CA GLU A 140 4.60 -3.84 -3.74
C GLU A 140 5.59 -4.94 -4.15
N ILE A 141 5.85 -5.91 -3.27
CA ILE A 141 6.62 -7.11 -3.60
C ILE A 141 5.78 -8.06 -4.47
N ASP A 142 4.45 -8.05 -4.28
CA ASP A 142 3.51 -8.94 -4.98
C ASP A 142 3.10 -8.40 -6.37
N ASP A 143 3.34 -7.11 -6.67
CA ASP A 143 2.95 -6.47 -7.94
C ASP A 143 3.94 -6.72 -9.11
N GLY A 144 4.72 -7.80 -9.02
CA GLY A 144 5.46 -8.37 -10.16
C GLY A 144 6.61 -7.52 -10.73
N THR A 145 6.87 -6.31 -10.20
CA THR A 145 7.91 -5.43 -10.72
C THR A 145 9.27 -5.65 -10.08
N VAL A 146 9.31 -6.17 -8.86
CA VAL A 146 10.56 -6.59 -8.22
C VAL A 146 10.31 -7.83 -7.36
N THR A 147 10.39 -8.97 -7.98
CA THR A 147 10.37 -10.25 -7.29
C THR A 147 11.71 -10.47 -6.59
N SER A 148 11.68 -11.14 -5.45
CA SER A 148 12.90 -11.49 -4.70
C SER A 148 13.92 -12.24 -5.59
N GLU A 149 13.47 -12.98 -6.60
CA GLU A 149 14.30 -13.71 -7.57
C GLU A 149 15.17 -12.78 -8.42
N LYS A 150 14.68 -11.56 -8.75
CA LYS A 150 15.45 -10.56 -9.52
C LYS A 150 16.59 -9.92 -8.73
N MET A 151 16.59 -10.11 -7.41
CA MET A 151 17.63 -9.63 -6.50
C MET A 151 18.69 -10.71 -6.22
N LEU A 152 18.48 -11.94 -6.68
CA LEU A 152 19.38 -13.04 -6.42
C LEU A 152 20.41 -13.17 -7.54
N THR A 153 21.62 -13.50 -7.16
CA THR A 153 22.66 -13.95 -8.08
C THR A 153 22.31 -15.33 -8.61
N VAL A 154 22.95 -15.74 -9.70
CA VAL A 154 22.73 -17.09 -10.28
C VAL A 154 23.01 -18.19 -9.25
N SER A 155 24.03 -18.02 -8.40
CA SER A 155 24.36 -19.00 -7.36
C SER A 155 23.27 -19.11 -6.30
N GLU A 156 22.71 -17.96 -5.89
CA GLU A 156 21.62 -17.92 -4.91
C GLU A 156 20.32 -18.45 -5.50
N LEU A 157 20.05 -18.21 -6.80
CA LEU A 157 18.91 -18.80 -7.50
C LEU A 157 18.98 -20.32 -7.53
N ILE A 158 20.14 -20.89 -7.86
CA ILE A 158 20.35 -22.35 -7.86
C ILE A 158 20.11 -22.90 -6.46
N TYR A 159 20.71 -22.31 -5.44
CA TYR A 159 20.50 -22.73 -4.05
C TYR A 159 19.01 -22.67 -3.64
N THR A 160 18.30 -21.61 -4.04
CA THR A 160 16.88 -21.45 -3.73
C THR A 160 16.04 -22.54 -4.42
N ILE A 161 16.33 -22.86 -5.69
CA ILE A 161 15.65 -23.92 -6.44
C ILE A 161 15.87 -25.28 -5.77
N ASP A 162 17.10 -25.61 -5.39
CA ASP A 162 17.42 -26.85 -4.70
C ASP A 162 16.71 -26.95 -3.34
N SER A 163 16.67 -25.85 -2.58
CA SER A 163 15.97 -25.79 -1.31
C SER A 163 14.45 -25.99 -1.46
N LEU A 164 13.84 -25.37 -2.47
CA LEU A 164 12.41 -25.53 -2.77
C LEU A 164 12.08 -26.96 -3.23
N ASP A 165 12.92 -27.59 -4.03
CA ASP A 165 12.73 -28.99 -4.48
C ASP A 165 12.77 -29.96 -3.30
N VAL A 166 13.69 -29.76 -2.36
CA VAL A 166 13.76 -30.54 -1.11
C VAL A 166 12.51 -30.33 -0.24
N GLY A 167 12.07 -29.07 -0.10
CA GLY A 167 10.84 -28.74 0.62
C GLY A 167 9.62 -29.39 0.00
N TYR A 168 9.45 -29.26 -1.30
CA TYR A 168 8.35 -29.87 -2.06
C TYR A 168 8.30 -31.40 -1.91
N LYS A 169 9.43 -32.08 -2.03
CA LYS A 169 9.50 -33.54 -1.84
C LYS A 169 9.08 -33.94 -0.42
N LYS A 170 9.48 -33.16 0.59
CA LYS A 170 9.10 -33.40 1.97
C LYS A 170 7.59 -33.22 2.19
N ASP A 171 7.02 -32.18 1.59
CA ASP A 171 5.58 -31.90 1.70
C ASP A 171 4.75 -32.99 0.98
N VAL A 172 5.18 -33.45 -0.21
CA VAL A 172 4.52 -34.53 -0.93
C VAL A 172 4.52 -35.83 -0.12
N ILE A 173 5.62 -36.17 0.55
CA ILE A 173 5.69 -37.36 1.41
C ILE A 173 4.75 -37.20 2.60
N SER A 174 4.70 -36.01 3.23
CA SER A 174 3.82 -35.77 4.38
C SER A 174 2.33 -35.76 4.04
N PHE A 175 1.96 -35.58 2.77
CA PHE A 175 0.58 -35.69 2.30
C PHE A 175 0.18 -37.13 1.90
N ALA A 176 1.16 -38.01 1.73
CA ALA A 176 0.93 -39.41 1.30
C ALA A 176 0.79 -40.41 2.47
N ASP A 177 1.12 -39.98 3.70
CA ASP A 177 0.92 -40.69 4.96
C ASP A 177 -0.38 -40.20 5.67
#